data_bb23be8b09430dca9c167ccae7171862
#
_entry.id   bb23be8b09430dca9c167ccae7171862
#
_cell.length_a   1.000
_cell.length_b   1.000
_cell.length_c   1.000
_cell.angle_alpha   90.00
_cell.angle_beta   90.00
_cell.angle_gamma   90.00
#
_symmetry.space_group_name_H-M   'P 1'
#
loop_
_entity.id
_entity.type
_entity.pdbx_description
1 polymer ?
#
loop_
_entity_poly.entity_id
_entity_poly.type
_entity_poly.pdbx_seq_one_letter_code
_entity_poly.pdbx_strand_id
1 'polypeptide(L)'
;DPLWSRGLGDVYKRQVFGGKKLYSEKDTVGITKYAEDNKTSQKALKEWKQEFFEKRHQSMALPGRHTSKYGNFLCKYDGKDLSVTCIDGTTTVFHDFKLPRYNEVFQNNFTCKPEDRQSVCYNFTVKRDRKNRQYIIVSVTMKLQAYENSYYGNGAISMDINYDHFALAEIDETGKLLDQKMIRFDLVKKSTGQITNILGAAVKEVFNWCAEKDKRLIVEDIDLTIKLASRKYGNRKGNHHMTLFAYQRIASSIENQSLRREIAFCKIDPAYTSQMGKFLFMRRYGMSIHQAAAYTIGLVGMGLYDKLAPDLRMLNLLKTKEGLSLIHISE
;
A
#
# COMPACT_ATOMS: atom_id res chain seq x y z
N ASP A 1 -16.02 11.81 -21.63
CA ASP A 1 -14.65 11.85 -21.08
C ASP A 1 -14.40 10.60 -20.25
N PRO A 2 -13.39 9.78 -20.57
CA PRO A 2 -13.16 8.55 -19.84
C PRO A 2 -12.75 8.86 -18.37
N LEU A 3 -13.32 8.09 -17.44
CA LEU A 3 -13.12 8.24 -15.98
C LEU A 3 -11.63 8.29 -15.54
N TRP A 4 -10.72 7.72 -16.32
CA TRP A 4 -9.28 7.75 -16.05
C TRP A 4 -8.63 9.14 -16.28
N SER A 5 -9.20 9.98 -17.13
CA SER A 5 -8.69 11.33 -17.36
C SER A 5 -8.91 12.26 -16.17
N ARG A 6 -9.96 12.02 -15.37
CA ARG A 6 -10.26 12.78 -14.16
C ARG A 6 -9.27 12.49 -13.02
N GLY A 7 -8.86 11.24 -12.85
CA GLY A 7 -7.89 10.85 -11.82
C GLY A 7 -6.48 11.38 -12.08
N LEU A 8 -6.03 11.38 -13.33
CA LEU A 8 -4.73 11.93 -13.73
C LEU A 8 -4.67 13.46 -13.55
N GLY A 9 -5.77 14.17 -13.84
CA GLY A 9 -5.87 15.60 -13.60
C GLY A 9 -5.68 16.00 -12.13
N ASP A 10 -6.23 15.22 -11.20
CA ASP A 10 -6.10 15.46 -9.77
C ASP A 10 -4.69 15.14 -9.22
N VAL A 11 -4.05 14.10 -9.71
CA VAL A 11 -2.67 13.76 -9.36
C VAL A 11 -1.71 14.83 -9.89
N TYR A 12 -1.90 15.30 -11.11
CA TYR A 12 -1.12 16.39 -11.69
C TYR A 12 -1.31 17.70 -10.93
N LYS A 13 -2.55 18.06 -10.60
CA LYS A 13 -2.85 19.24 -9.79
C LYS A 13 -2.13 19.20 -8.44
N ARG A 14 -2.12 18.05 -7.75
CA ARG A 14 -1.42 17.88 -6.47
C ARG A 14 0.11 17.94 -6.59
N GLN A 15 0.68 17.38 -7.64
CA GLN A 15 2.13 17.41 -7.88
C GLN A 15 2.63 18.82 -8.23
N VAL A 16 1.87 19.57 -9.02
CA VAL A 16 2.23 20.93 -9.44
C VAL A 16 2.04 21.94 -8.32
N PHE A 17 1.02 21.78 -7.46
CA PHE A 17 0.66 22.79 -6.47
C PHE A 17 0.97 22.42 -5.02
N GLY A 18 1.72 21.36 -4.77
CA GLY A 18 2.22 21.03 -3.43
C GLY A 18 1.16 20.86 -2.37
N GLY A 19 -0.05 20.40 -2.73
CA GLY A 19 -1.14 20.19 -1.78
C GLY A 19 -1.83 21.46 -1.27
N LYS A 20 -1.52 22.64 -1.80
CA LYS A 20 -2.30 23.84 -1.53
C LYS A 20 -3.67 23.69 -2.21
N LYS A 21 -4.75 23.82 -1.43
CA LYS A 21 -6.15 23.70 -1.85
C LYS A 21 -6.60 24.74 -2.90
N LEU A 22 -5.69 25.42 -3.54
CA LEU A 22 -5.95 26.58 -4.40
C LEU A 22 -6.69 26.24 -5.70
N TYR A 23 -6.84 24.94 -6.06
CA TYR A 23 -7.35 24.59 -7.37
C TYR A 23 -8.16 23.27 -7.37
N SER A 24 -9.30 23.24 -6.67
CA SER A 24 -10.38 22.29 -7.00
C SER A 24 -11.01 22.69 -8.35
N GLU A 25 -11.78 21.84 -9.02
CA GLU A 25 -12.49 22.23 -10.25
C GLU A 25 -13.40 23.45 -10.01
N LYS A 26 -14.00 23.56 -8.83
CA LYS A 26 -14.79 24.74 -8.40
C LYS A 26 -13.94 25.99 -8.27
N ASP A 27 -12.71 25.83 -7.72
CA ASP A 27 -11.78 26.95 -7.56
C ASP A 27 -11.20 27.41 -8.90
N THR A 28 -11.03 26.51 -9.88
CA THR A 28 -10.56 26.87 -11.22
C THR A 28 -11.60 27.73 -11.96
N VAL A 29 -12.88 27.40 -11.83
CA VAL A 29 -13.98 28.21 -12.38
C VAL A 29 -14.06 29.55 -11.65
N GLY A 30 -13.92 29.58 -10.32
CA GLY A 30 -13.87 30.77 -9.51
C GLY A 30 -12.70 31.68 -9.85
N ILE A 31 -11.50 31.12 -10.04
CA ILE A 31 -10.29 31.87 -10.43
C ILE A 31 -10.44 32.44 -11.84
N THR A 32 -11.02 31.69 -12.79
CA THR A 32 -11.24 32.19 -14.14
C THR A 32 -12.21 33.36 -14.13
N LYS A 33 -13.32 33.24 -13.39
CA LYS A 33 -14.30 34.31 -13.25
C LYS A 33 -13.74 35.52 -12.50
N TYR A 34 -12.94 35.31 -11.46
CA TYR A 34 -12.28 36.35 -10.70
C TYR A 34 -11.15 37.02 -11.48
N ALA A 35 -10.48 36.31 -12.39
CA ALA A 35 -9.44 36.84 -13.25
C ALA A 35 -9.99 37.74 -14.37
N GLU A 36 -11.24 37.57 -14.77
CA GLU A 36 -11.91 38.45 -15.71
C GLU A 36 -12.20 39.83 -15.08
N ASP A 37 -12.40 39.87 -13.75
CA ASP A 37 -12.78 41.09 -13.02
C ASP A 37 -11.58 41.80 -12.36
N ASN A 38 -10.36 41.22 -12.31
CA ASN A 38 -9.23 41.74 -11.54
C ASN A 38 -7.85 41.48 -12.19
N LYS A 39 -7.11 42.56 -12.53
CA LYS A 39 -5.78 42.49 -13.17
C LYS A 39 -4.74 41.67 -12.38
N THR A 40 -4.79 41.70 -11.05
CA THR A 40 -3.85 40.94 -10.18
C THR A 40 -4.12 39.45 -10.29
N SER A 41 -5.38 39.05 -10.40
CA SER A 41 -5.78 37.65 -10.58
C SER A 41 -5.44 37.13 -11.98
N GLN A 42 -5.47 37.99 -13.00
CA GLN A 42 -5.04 37.64 -14.36
C GLN A 42 -3.55 37.33 -14.41
N LYS A 43 -2.72 38.11 -13.70
CA LYS A 43 -1.29 37.86 -13.59
C LYS A 43 -1.01 36.51 -12.91
N ALA A 44 -1.64 36.26 -11.77
CA ALA A 44 -1.51 34.99 -11.03
C ALA A 44 -1.97 33.79 -11.88
N LEU A 45 -3.06 33.91 -12.65
CA LEU A 45 -3.53 32.88 -13.56
C LEU A 45 -2.55 32.60 -14.71
N LYS A 46 -1.92 33.66 -15.24
CA LYS A 46 -0.92 33.54 -16.30
C LYS A 46 0.34 32.82 -15.80
N GLU A 47 0.84 33.21 -14.61
CA GLU A 47 1.99 32.56 -13.96
C GLU A 47 1.69 31.09 -13.65
N TRP A 48 0.49 30.80 -13.14
CA TRP A 48 0.04 29.42 -12.91
C TRP A 48 0.00 28.59 -14.19
N LYS A 49 -0.59 29.12 -15.27
CA LYS A 49 -0.63 28.43 -16.57
C LYS A 49 0.77 28.13 -17.07
N GLN A 50 1.66 29.09 -16.99
CA GLN A 50 3.05 28.91 -17.41
C GLN A 50 3.74 27.82 -16.60
N GLU A 51 3.66 27.84 -15.26
CA GLU A 51 4.23 26.82 -14.39
C GLU A 51 3.62 25.44 -14.64
N PHE A 52 2.30 25.38 -14.88
CA PHE A 52 1.62 24.13 -15.20
C PHE A 52 2.14 23.53 -16.52
N PHE A 53 2.26 24.34 -17.55
CA PHE A 53 2.78 23.85 -18.84
C PHE A 53 4.25 23.46 -18.76
N GLU A 54 5.09 24.23 -18.09
CA GLU A 54 6.49 23.88 -17.88
C GLU A 54 6.65 22.54 -17.17
N LYS A 55 5.90 22.31 -16.08
CA LYS A 55 5.95 21.04 -15.34
C LYS A 55 5.36 19.88 -16.14
N ARG A 56 4.33 20.13 -16.92
CA ARG A 56 3.73 19.12 -17.80
C ARG A 56 4.69 18.66 -18.89
N HIS A 57 5.48 19.55 -19.45
CA HIS A 57 6.48 19.23 -20.47
C HIS A 57 7.72 18.53 -19.91
N GLN A 58 7.89 18.50 -18.59
CA GLN A 58 9.01 17.81 -17.95
C GLN A 58 8.82 16.30 -17.82
N SER A 59 7.61 15.77 -18.03
CA SER A 59 7.36 14.33 -17.94
C SER A 59 6.45 13.84 -19.06
N MET A 60 6.80 12.67 -19.61
CA MET A 60 6.07 11.98 -20.65
C MET A 60 5.81 10.54 -20.21
N ALA A 61 4.53 10.16 -20.10
CA ALA A 61 4.13 8.81 -19.78
C ALA A 61 3.67 8.09 -21.05
N LEU A 62 4.27 6.94 -21.34
CA LEU A 62 3.92 6.06 -22.45
C LEU A 62 3.25 4.80 -21.89
N PRO A 63 1.90 4.71 -21.96
CA PRO A 63 1.17 3.59 -21.39
C PRO A 63 1.50 2.29 -22.13
N GLY A 64 1.62 1.22 -21.36
CA GLY A 64 1.82 -0.12 -21.89
C GLY A 64 0.57 -0.68 -22.56
N ARG A 65 0.77 -1.62 -23.48
CA ARG A 65 -0.30 -2.35 -24.14
C ARG A 65 0.02 -3.83 -24.24
N HIS A 66 -0.86 -4.64 -23.70
CA HIS A 66 -0.73 -6.10 -23.69
C HIS A 66 -0.63 -6.71 -25.11
N THR A 67 -1.34 -6.14 -26.10
CA THR A 67 -1.33 -6.61 -27.49
C THR A 67 -0.07 -6.25 -28.28
N SER A 68 0.82 -5.45 -27.71
CA SER A 68 2.07 -5.06 -28.36
C SER A 68 3.16 -6.11 -28.14
N LYS A 69 3.94 -6.41 -29.19
CA LYS A 69 5.10 -7.33 -29.14
C LYS A 69 6.10 -6.98 -28.02
N TYR A 70 6.21 -5.74 -27.63
CA TYR A 70 7.13 -5.26 -26.60
C TYR A 70 6.41 -4.75 -25.33
N GLY A 71 5.11 -5.07 -25.15
CA GLY A 71 4.32 -4.55 -24.04
C GLY A 71 4.05 -3.04 -24.13
N ASN A 72 4.55 -2.38 -25.18
CA ASN A 72 4.38 -0.96 -25.47
C ASN A 72 4.50 -0.73 -26.99
N PHE A 73 3.81 0.26 -27.54
CA PHE A 73 3.87 0.52 -28.99
C PHE A 73 5.05 1.41 -29.38
N LEU A 74 5.38 2.38 -28.54
CA LEU A 74 6.40 3.38 -28.81
C LEU A 74 7.77 3.00 -28.26
N CYS A 75 7.80 2.16 -27.24
CA CYS A 75 9.03 1.69 -26.60
C CYS A 75 9.29 0.24 -26.98
N LYS A 76 10.49 -0.04 -27.49
CA LYS A 76 10.95 -1.37 -27.88
C LYS A 76 12.23 -1.68 -27.11
N TYR A 77 12.23 -2.75 -26.35
CA TYR A 77 13.41 -3.26 -25.65
C TYR A 77 13.88 -4.54 -26.34
N ASP A 78 15.13 -4.61 -26.74
CA ASP A 78 15.72 -5.73 -27.49
C ASP A 78 16.53 -6.71 -26.62
N GLY A 79 16.54 -6.49 -25.30
CA GLY A 79 17.36 -7.25 -24.34
C GLY A 79 18.58 -6.47 -23.84
N LYS A 80 18.97 -5.41 -24.51
CA LYS A 80 20.11 -4.55 -24.19
C LYS A 80 19.74 -3.08 -24.25
N ASP A 81 19.15 -2.64 -25.35
CA ASP A 81 18.86 -1.24 -25.66
C ASP A 81 17.36 -0.97 -25.61
N LEU A 82 17.00 0.21 -25.16
CA LEU A 82 15.61 0.70 -25.17
C LEU A 82 15.47 1.76 -26.27
N SER A 83 14.70 1.44 -27.30
CA SER A 83 14.37 2.36 -28.40
C SER A 83 13.01 3.00 -28.16
N VAL A 84 12.91 4.30 -28.31
CA VAL A 84 11.68 5.08 -28.16
C VAL A 84 11.38 5.82 -29.45
N THR A 85 10.23 5.54 -30.04
CA THR A 85 9.76 6.25 -31.24
C THR A 85 9.03 7.53 -30.82
N CYS A 86 9.53 8.67 -31.27
CA CYS A 86 8.97 9.99 -31.03
C CYS A 86 7.78 10.28 -31.98
N ILE A 87 7.04 11.35 -31.67
CA ILE A 87 5.84 11.74 -32.46
C ILE A 87 6.22 12.17 -33.88
N ASP A 88 7.39 12.72 -34.07
CA ASP A 88 7.95 13.12 -35.36
C ASP A 88 8.48 11.94 -36.22
N GLY A 89 8.35 10.71 -35.71
CA GLY A 89 8.86 9.49 -36.36
C GLY A 89 10.33 9.20 -36.10
N THR A 90 11.06 10.07 -35.42
CA THR A 90 12.46 9.81 -35.03
C THR A 90 12.52 8.76 -33.92
N THR A 91 13.62 8.02 -33.86
CA THR A 91 13.85 7.02 -32.82
C THR A 91 15.04 7.40 -31.97
N THR A 92 14.81 7.54 -30.68
CA THR A 92 15.86 7.74 -29.66
C THR A 92 16.22 6.41 -29.03
N VAL A 93 17.51 6.09 -28.92
CA VAL A 93 18.00 4.83 -28.35
C VAL A 93 18.75 5.11 -27.05
N PHE A 94 18.35 4.41 -26.00
CA PHE A 94 19.04 4.38 -24.71
C PHE A 94 19.85 3.10 -24.66
N HIS A 95 21.17 3.21 -24.80
CA HIS A 95 22.08 2.07 -24.81
C HIS A 95 22.31 1.48 -23.40
N ASP A 96 22.55 0.17 -23.34
CA ASP A 96 22.78 -0.59 -22.08
C ASP A 96 21.73 -0.32 -21.01
N PHE A 97 20.46 -0.28 -21.41
CA PHE A 97 19.35 0.03 -20.51
C PHE A 97 19.15 -1.07 -19.48
N LYS A 98 19.37 -0.74 -18.21
CA LYS A 98 19.23 -1.65 -17.08
C LYS A 98 18.45 -0.99 -15.95
N LEU A 99 17.56 -1.75 -15.34
CA LEU A 99 16.86 -1.30 -14.14
C LEU A 99 17.72 -1.59 -12.89
N PRO A 100 17.84 -0.65 -11.95
CA PRO A 100 18.60 -0.87 -10.72
C PRO A 100 17.95 -1.90 -9.79
N ARG A 101 16.68 -2.22 -10.03
CA ARG A 101 15.90 -3.23 -9.29
C ARG A 101 14.97 -3.96 -10.24
N TYR A 102 14.72 -5.23 -9.98
CA TYR A 102 13.82 -6.09 -10.79
C TYR A 102 14.22 -6.20 -12.27
N ASN A 103 15.53 -6.02 -12.56
CA ASN A 103 16.01 -6.08 -13.93
C ASN A 103 15.76 -7.44 -14.58
N GLU A 104 15.95 -8.53 -13.83
CA GLU A 104 15.68 -9.90 -14.31
C GLU A 104 14.20 -10.08 -14.66
N VAL A 105 13.28 -9.61 -13.78
CA VAL A 105 11.83 -9.68 -14.04
C VAL A 105 11.46 -8.86 -15.27
N PHE A 106 12.08 -7.69 -15.44
CA PHE A 106 11.89 -6.85 -16.62
C PHE A 106 12.38 -7.56 -17.88
N GLN A 107 13.58 -8.14 -17.88
CA GLN A 107 14.14 -8.86 -19.02
C GLN A 107 13.34 -10.11 -19.35
N ASN A 108 12.94 -10.89 -18.36
CA ASN A 108 12.13 -12.09 -18.53
C ASN A 108 10.78 -11.79 -19.20
N ASN A 109 10.20 -10.62 -19.00
CA ASN A 109 8.98 -10.21 -19.68
C ASN A 109 9.13 -10.13 -21.22
N PHE A 110 10.33 -10.00 -21.73
CA PHE A 110 10.58 -9.96 -23.19
C PHE A 110 11.04 -11.30 -23.76
N THR A 111 11.50 -12.21 -22.91
CA THR A 111 11.91 -13.58 -23.30
C THR A 111 10.80 -14.60 -23.14
N CYS A 112 9.74 -14.29 -22.37
CA CYS A 112 8.59 -15.17 -22.20
C CYS A 112 7.75 -15.26 -23.50
N LYS A 113 6.83 -16.24 -23.55
CA LYS A 113 5.90 -16.40 -24.66
C LYS A 113 5.04 -15.13 -24.82
N PRO A 114 4.63 -14.77 -26.05
CA PRO A 114 3.83 -13.57 -26.29
C PRO A 114 2.55 -13.47 -25.48
N GLU A 115 1.91 -14.61 -25.19
CA GLU A 115 0.68 -14.73 -24.40
C GLU A 115 0.87 -14.40 -22.92
N ASP A 116 2.08 -14.66 -22.37
CA ASP A 116 2.44 -14.39 -20.97
C ASP A 116 3.02 -12.98 -20.76
N ARG A 117 3.24 -12.26 -21.87
CA ARG A 117 3.88 -10.95 -21.84
C ARG A 117 2.96 -9.90 -21.23
N GLN A 118 3.50 -9.14 -20.29
CA GLN A 118 2.77 -8.09 -19.63
C GLN A 118 2.94 -6.74 -20.34
N SER A 119 1.98 -5.84 -20.14
CA SER A 119 2.12 -4.45 -20.54
C SER A 119 3.17 -3.74 -19.72
N VAL A 120 4.00 -2.93 -20.37
CA VAL A 120 5.06 -2.15 -19.74
C VAL A 120 4.82 -0.66 -19.99
N CYS A 121 4.63 0.09 -18.91
CA CYS A 121 4.51 1.54 -18.98
C CYS A 121 5.86 2.19 -18.72
N TYR A 122 6.24 3.14 -19.55
CA TYR A 122 7.46 3.95 -19.39
C TYR A 122 7.07 5.38 -19.05
N ASN A 123 7.73 5.95 -18.07
CA ASN A 123 7.59 7.36 -17.72
C ASN A 123 8.97 8.02 -17.77
N PHE A 124 9.12 8.98 -18.66
CA PHE A 124 10.33 9.76 -18.86
C PHE A 124 10.17 11.10 -18.16
N THR A 125 11.07 11.42 -17.24
CA THR A 125 11.02 12.69 -16.50
C THR A 125 12.35 13.40 -16.63
N VAL A 126 12.33 14.63 -17.17
CA VAL A 126 13.52 15.49 -17.24
C VAL A 126 13.75 16.10 -15.87
N LYS A 127 14.97 15.98 -15.38
CA LYS A 127 15.43 16.58 -14.12
C LYS A 127 16.72 17.38 -14.35
N ARG A 128 17.03 18.25 -13.40
CA ARG A 128 18.31 18.96 -13.34
C ARG A 128 19.03 18.63 -12.05
N ASP A 129 20.34 18.41 -12.14
CA ASP A 129 21.18 18.21 -10.98
C ASP A 129 21.56 19.56 -10.31
N ARG A 130 22.32 19.49 -9.22
CA ARG A 130 22.81 20.68 -8.51
C ARG A 130 23.74 21.56 -9.36
N LYS A 131 24.32 21.01 -10.43
CA LYS A 131 25.18 21.71 -11.39
C LYS A 131 24.40 22.15 -12.65
N ASN A 132 23.06 22.16 -12.58
CA ASN A 132 22.13 22.54 -13.65
C ASN A 132 22.22 21.66 -14.93
N ARG A 133 22.85 20.47 -14.86
CA ARG A 133 22.91 19.52 -15.97
C ARG A 133 21.57 18.77 -16.05
N GLN A 134 21.02 18.69 -17.25
CA GLN A 134 19.79 17.92 -17.48
C GLN A 134 20.09 16.42 -17.56
N TYR A 135 19.20 15.62 -16.99
CA TYR A 135 19.19 14.18 -17.13
C TYR A 135 17.75 13.66 -17.20
N ILE A 136 17.57 12.49 -17.77
CA ILE A 136 16.27 11.85 -17.90
C ILE A 136 16.20 10.68 -16.92
N ILE A 137 15.18 10.68 -16.08
CA ILE A 137 14.80 9.52 -15.27
C ILE A 137 13.80 8.71 -16.09
N VAL A 138 14.14 7.46 -16.38
CA VAL A 138 13.22 6.51 -16.99
C VAL A 138 12.67 5.61 -15.88
N SER A 139 11.37 5.71 -15.62
CA SER A 139 10.66 4.85 -14.67
C SER A 139 9.84 3.82 -15.43
N VAL A 140 10.00 2.56 -15.08
CA VAL A 140 9.26 1.46 -15.67
C VAL A 140 8.22 0.96 -14.67
N THR A 141 6.99 0.81 -15.15
CA THR A 141 5.89 0.23 -14.36
C THR A 141 5.35 -0.98 -15.11
N MET A 142 5.40 -2.12 -14.44
CA MET A 142 4.82 -3.39 -14.89
C MET A 142 4.17 -4.10 -13.72
N LYS A 143 3.24 -5.02 -13.98
CA LYS A 143 2.64 -5.84 -12.94
C LYS A 143 3.66 -6.88 -12.50
N LEU A 144 4.01 -6.89 -11.24
CA LEU A 144 4.75 -8.01 -10.65
C LEU A 144 3.74 -9.10 -10.29
N GLN A 145 4.10 -10.35 -10.53
CA GLN A 145 3.32 -11.48 -10.02
C GLN A 145 3.40 -11.48 -8.50
N ALA A 146 2.26 -11.65 -7.83
CA ALA A 146 2.25 -11.85 -6.39
C ALA A 146 3.01 -13.13 -6.07
N TYR A 147 3.88 -13.08 -5.09
CA TYR A 147 4.57 -14.26 -4.61
C TYR A 147 3.60 -15.04 -3.72
N GLU A 148 2.92 -16.01 -4.32
CA GLU A 148 2.06 -16.95 -3.59
C GLU A 148 2.93 -18.11 -3.07
N ASN A 149 3.40 -17.99 -1.85
CA ASN A 149 4.02 -19.10 -1.16
C ASN A 149 2.97 -19.76 -0.25
N SER A 150 2.56 -20.97 -0.59
CA SER A 150 1.65 -21.80 0.21
C SER A 150 2.36 -22.59 1.31
N TYR A 151 3.64 -22.32 1.57
CA TYR A 151 4.42 -23.05 2.56
C TYR A 151 4.03 -22.66 3.98
N TYR A 152 3.62 -23.64 4.76
CA TYR A 152 3.12 -23.49 6.13
C TYR A 152 4.05 -24.12 7.20
N GLY A 153 5.21 -24.64 6.81
CA GLY A 153 6.03 -25.54 7.61
C GLY A 153 6.59 -24.98 8.91
N ASN A 154 6.90 -23.68 8.96
CA ASN A 154 7.58 -23.05 10.11
C ASN A 154 6.65 -22.22 10.99
N GLY A 155 5.33 -22.34 10.84
CA GLY A 155 4.37 -21.48 11.52
C GLY A 155 4.22 -20.13 10.84
N ALA A 156 3.92 -19.07 11.60
CA ALA A 156 3.65 -17.75 11.06
C ALA A 156 3.98 -16.64 12.06
N ILE A 157 4.14 -15.43 11.52
CA ILE A 157 4.02 -14.17 12.27
C ILE A 157 2.70 -13.54 11.89
N SER A 158 1.90 -13.17 12.89
CA SER A 158 0.61 -12.52 12.68
C SER A 158 0.61 -11.10 13.19
N MET A 159 -0.21 -10.23 12.57
CA MET A 159 -0.24 -8.81 12.85
C MET A 159 -1.66 -8.28 13.01
N ASP A 160 -1.91 -7.66 14.15
CA ASP A 160 -3.07 -6.81 14.42
C ASP A 160 -2.70 -5.34 14.19
N ILE A 161 -3.50 -4.64 13.35
CA ILE A 161 -3.18 -3.29 12.89
C ILE A 161 -3.98 -2.27 13.69
N ASN A 162 -3.28 -1.44 14.47
CA ASN A 162 -3.87 -0.37 15.26
C ASN A 162 -3.41 1.00 14.77
N TYR A 163 -4.04 2.07 15.29
CA TYR A 163 -3.78 3.45 14.85
C TYR A 163 -2.40 3.99 15.25
N ASP A 164 -1.79 3.43 16.28
CA ASP A 164 -0.53 3.88 16.90
C ASP A 164 0.52 2.75 17.04
N HIS A 165 0.16 1.52 16.67
CA HIS A 165 1.07 0.38 16.74
C HIS A 165 0.61 -0.81 15.90
N PHE A 166 1.54 -1.69 15.60
CA PHE A 166 1.29 -3.06 15.18
C PHE A 166 1.57 -3.99 16.35
N ALA A 167 0.60 -4.82 16.72
CA ALA A 167 0.82 -5.92 17.64
C ALA A 167 1.10 -7.20 16.84
N LEU A 168 2.15 -7.93 17.22
CA LEU A 168 2.65 -9.08 16.49
C LEU A 168 2.73 -10.29 17.42
N ALA A 169 2.44 -11.47 16.87
CA ALA A 169 2.64 -12.75 17.55
C ALA A 169 3.39 -13.72 16.63
N GLU A 170 4.43 -14.36 17.15
CA GLU A 170 5.14 -15.46 16.50
C GLU A 170 4.53 -16.78 16.94
N ILE A 171 4.17 -17.65 16.00
CA ILE A 171 3.46 -18.91 16.24
C ILE A 171 4.22 -20.01 15.52
N ASP A 172 4.34 -21.18 16.16
CA ASP A 172 4.89 -22.38 15.51
C ASP A 172 3.80 -23.10 14.68
N GLU A 173 4.22 -24.16 14.00
CA GLU A 173 3.34 -24.98 13.16
C GLU A 173 2.20 -25.67 13.95
N THR A 174 2.38 -25.84 15.26
CA THR A 174 1.39 -26.46 16.14
C THR A 174 0.39 -25.46 16.72
N GLY A 175 0.58 -24.17 16.47
CA GLY A 175 -0.22 -23.09 17.00
C GLY A 175 0.22 -22.61 18.40
N LYS A 176 1.42 -22.98 18.86
CA LYS A 176 1.99 -22.47 20.11
C LYS A 176 2.56 -21.09 19.92
N LEU A 177 2.24 -20.18 20.83
CA LEU A 177 2.86 -18.86 20.88
C LEU A 177 4.34 -18.99 21.28
N LEU A 178 5.24 -18.47 20.45
CA LEU A 178 6.67 -18.46 20.70
C LEU A 178 7.16 -17.11 21.23
N ASP A 179 6.72 -16.02 20.59
CA ASP A 179 7.15 -14.67 20.95
C ASP A 179 6.05 -13.66 20.57
N GLN A 180 6.17 -12.44 21.12
CA GLN A 180 5.24 -11.35 20.83
C GLN A 180 5.99 -10.03 20.81
N LYS A 181 5.63 -9.15 19.88
CA LYS A 181 6.27 -7.85 19.68
C LYS A 181 5.24 -6.76 19.46
N MET A 182 5.58 -5.54 19.82
CA MET A 182 4.76 -4.37 19.53
C MET A 182 5.63 -3.30 18.87
N ILE A 183 5.27 -2.88 17.66
CA ILE A 183 5.93 -1.82 16.91
C ILE A 183 5.07 -0.56 17.03
N ARG A 184 5.53 0.41 17.82
CA ARG A 184 4.82 1.66 18.08
C ARG A 184 5.20 2.74 17.09
N PHE A 185 4.24 3.58 16.71
CA PHE A 185 4.47 4.74 15.85
C PHE A 185 3.48 5.86 16.19
N ASP A 186 3.83 7.10 15.85
CA ASP A 186 2.99 8.27 16.04
C ASP A 186 2.67 8.92 14.69
N LEU A 187 1.37 9.01 14.37
CA LEU A 187 0.85 9.62 13.15
C LEU A 187 0.19 10.98 13.41
N VAL A 188 0.12 11.42 14.68
CA VAL A 188 -0.57 12.65 15.06
C VAL A 188 0.17 13.86 14.50
N LYS A 189 -0.55 14.77 13.85
CA LYS A 189 -0.01 16.00 13.25
C LYS A 189 1.10 15.79 12.22
N LYS A 190 1.22 14.59 11.65
CA LYS A 190 2.20 14.30 10.61
C LYS A 190 1.64 14.61 9.22
N SER A 191 2.50 15.06 8.32
CA SER A 191 2.15 15.23 6.90
C SER A 191 1.98 13.87 6.22
N THR A 192 1.29 13.83 5.08
CA THR A 192 1.07 12.63 4.27
C THR A 192 2.39 11.91 3.93
N GLY A 193 3.46 12.67 3.61
CA GLY A 193 4.79 12.09 3.32
C GLY A 193 5.43 11.47 4.56
N GLN A 194 5.33 12.13 5.71
CA GLN A 194 5.82 11.59 6.98
C GLN A 194 5.06 10.31 7.37
N ILE A 195 3.72 10.30 7.27
CA ILE A 195 2.91 9.10 7.52
C ILE A 195 3.35 7.94 6.62
N THR A 196 3.56 8.19 5.34
CA THR A 196 4.04 7.16 4.39
C THR A 196 5.40 6.59 4.82
N ASN A 197 6.33 7.44 5.25
CA ASN A 197 7.66 7.00 5.69
C ASN A 197 7.61 6.22 7.01
N ILE A 198 6.83 6.70 7.99
CA ILE A 198 6.68 6.05 9.30
C ILE A 198 6.06 4.65 9.13
N LEU A 199 4.94 4.56 8.42
CA LEU A 199 4.25 3.28 8.18
C LEU A 199 5.11 2.34 7.33
N GLY A 200 5.82 2.86 6.32
CA GLY A 200 6.76 2.07 5.53
C GLY A 200 7.91 1.51 6.36
N ALA A 201 8.45 2.28 7.31
CA ALA A 201 9.48 1.82 8.24
C ALA A 201 8.94 0.75 9.18
N ALA A 202 7.74 0.94 9.76
CA ALA A 202 7.11 -0.03 10.65
C ALA A 202 6.83 -1.36 9.93
N VAL A 203 6.25 -1.34 8.72
CA VAL A 203 6.03 -2.55 7.92
C VAL A 203 7.36 -3.24 7.54
N LYS A 204 8.39 -2.45 7.22
CA LYS A 204 9.73 -3.00 6.97
C LYS A 204 10.28 -3.76 8.19
N GLU A 205 10.04 -3.26 9.39
CA GLU A 205 10.46 -3.93 10.64
C GLU A 205 9.72 -5.25 10.84
N VAL A 206 8.41 -5.30 10.55
CA VAL A 206 7.63 -6.55 10.55
C VAL A 206 8.26 -7.58 9.61
N PHE A 207 8.55 -7.19 8.36
CA PHE A 207 9.15 -8.11 7.39
C PHE A 207 10.62 -8.47 7.69
N ASN A 208 11.35 -7.62 8.44
CA ASN A 208 12.67 -8.00 8.97
C ASN A 208 12.51 -9.18 9.94
N TRP A 209 11.52 -9.11 10.82
CA TRP A 209 11.25 -10.19 11.77
C TRP A 209 10.76 -11.46 11.08
N CYS A 210 9.89 -11.34 10.06
CA CYS A 210 9.50 -12.49 9.23
C CYS A 210 10.70 -13.16 8.57
N ALA A 211 11.64 -12.38 8.02
CA ALA A 211 12.84 -12.89 7.39
C ALA A 211 13.79 -13.56 8.40
N GLU A 212 13.97 -12.96 9.58
CA GLU A 212 14.80 -13.51 10.66
C GLU A 212 14.29 -14.87 11.14
N LYS A 213 12.98 -15.04 11.20
CA LYS A 213 12.32 -16.26 11.68
C LYS A 213 11.97 -17.24 10.57
N ASP A 214 12.23 -16.88 9.32
CA ASP A 214 11.81 -17.65 8.13
C ASP A 214 10.31 -18.01 8.17
N LYS A 215 9.47 -17.02 8.46
CA LYS A 215 8.02 -17.18 8.62
C LYS A 215 7.26 -16.22 7.73
N ARG A 216 6.10 -16.69 7.25
CA ARG A 216 5.16 -15.85 6.52
C ARG A 216 4.41 -14.88 7.44
N LEU A 217 3.81 -13.85 6.84
CA LEU A 217 2.97 -12.88 7.54
C LEU A 217 1.49 -13.22 7.39
N ILE A 218 0.73 -13.16 8.49
CA ILE A 218 -0.73 -13.23 8.48
C ILE A 218 -1.28 -11.90 8.98
N VAL A 219 -2.17 -11.28 8.21
CA VAL A 219 -2.76 -9.98 8.54
C VAL A 219 -4.28 -10.04 8.41
N GLU A 220 -4.97 -9.12 9.06
CA GLU A 220 -6.39 -8.90 8.80
C GLU A 220 -6.61 -8.33 7.41
N ASP A 221 -7.65 -8.80 6.70
CA ASP A 221 -8.12 -8.16 5.49
C ASP A 221 -8.89 -6.88 5.86
N ILE A 222 -8.21 -5.77 5.69
CA ILE A 222 -8.80 -4.46 5.94
C ILE A 222 -9.68 -4.11 4.75
N ASP A 223 -10.91 -4.60 4.75
CA ASP A 223 -11.91 -4.15 3.78
C ASP A 223 -12.23 -2.67 4.02
N LEU A 224 -11.73 -1.85 3.10
CA LEU A 224 -11.90 -0.40 3.12
C LEU A 224 -13.35 0.03 2.95
N THR A 225 -14.19 -0.80 2.33
CA THR A 225 -15.61 -0.54 2.13
C THR A 225 -16.40 -0.68 3.43
N ILE A 226 -16.11 -1.70 4.23
CA ILE A 226 -16.74 -1.92 5.55
C ILE A 226 -16.32 -0.79 6.51
N LYS A 227 -15.04 -0.39 6.51
CA LYS A 227 -14.57 0.73 7.35
C LYS A 227 -15.16 2.09 6.94
N LEU A 228 -15.48 2.30 5.67
CA LEU A 228 -16.22 3.48 5.22
C LEU A 228 -17.68 3.48 5.72
N ALA A 229 -18.32 2.33 5.75
CA ALA A 229 -19.69 2.17 6.28
C ALA A 229 -19.73 2.37 7.81
N SER A 230 -18.79 1.80 8.56
CA SER A 230 -18.70 1.92 10.03
C SER A 230 -18.38 3.36 10.50
N ARG A 231 -17.79 4.21 9.66
CA ARG A 231 -17.59 5.64 9.96
C ARG A 231 -18.87 6.41 10.26
N LYS A 232 -20.02 5.95 9.78
CA LYS A 232 -21.32 6.58 10.06
C LYS A 232 -21.79 6.33 11.51
N TYR A 233 -21.33 5.26 12.16
CA TYR A 233 -21.84 4.78 13.46
C TYR A 233 -20.78 4.70 14.55
N GLY A 234 -19.50 4.93 14.27
CA GLY A 234 -18.40 4.77 15.21
C GLY A 234 -18.02 6.03 16.00
N ASN A 235 -17.28 5.83 17.09
CA ASN A 235 -16.79 6.89 17.97
C ASN A 235 -15.87 7.88 17.19
N ARG A 236 -16.31 9.14 17.07
CA ARG A 236 -15.62 10.21 16.32
C ARG A 236 -14.14 10.42 16.69
N LYS A 237 -13.76 10.20 17.95
CA LYS A 237 -12.37 10.37 18.42
C LYS A 237 -11.43 9.26 17.93
N GLY A 238 -11.87 7.99 17.93
CA GLY A 238 -11.06 6.86 17.43
C GLY A 238 -10.87 6.87 15.90
N ASN A 239 -11.90 7.33 15.17
CA ASN A 239 -11.88 7.39 13.70
C ASN A 239 -11.03 8.53 13.12
N HIS A 240 -10.58 9.48 13.95
CA HIS A 240 -9.81 10.63 13.48
C HIS A 240 -8.31 10.34 13.33
N HIS A 241 -7.80 9.28 13.96
CA HIS A 241 -6.37 9.00 14.03
C HIS A 241 -5.86 8.08 12.90
N MET A 242 -6.68 7.16 12.40
CA MET A 242 -6.31 6.32 11.27
C MET A 242 -7.20 6.61 10.06
N THR A 243 -6.66 7.36 9.12
CA THR A 243 -7.38 7.70 7.88
C THR A 243 -7.38 6.52 6.91
N LEU A 244 -8.38 6.47 6.01
CA LEU A 244 -8.40 5.54 4.88
C LEU A 244 -7.05 5.49 4.13
N PHE A 245 -6.42 6.65 4.02
CA PHE A 245 -5.07 6.79 3.44
C PHE A 245 -4.01 5.97 4.19
N ALA A 246 -4.01 5.97 5.54
CA ALA A 246 -3.04 5.22 6.32
C ALA A 246 -3.19 3.70 6.08
N TYR A 247 -4.42 3.20 6.09
CA TYR A 247 -4.68 1.78 5.79
C TYR A 247 -4.24 1.38 4.37
N GLN A 248 -4.55 2.20 3.36
CA GLN A 248 -4.09 1.96 1.99
C GLN A 248 -2.56 1.94 1.89
N ARG A 249 -1.87 2.78 2.68
CA ARG A 249 -0.40 2.79 2.72
C ARG A 249 0.17 1.56 3.41
N ILE A 250 -0.45 1.08 4.48
CA ILE A 250 -0.05 -0.17 5.13
C ILE A 250 -0.21 -1.33 4.15
N ALA A 251 -1.38 -1.49 3.53
CA ALA A 251 -1.64 -2.56 2.56
C ALA A 251 -0.63 -2.55 1.40
N SER A 252 -0.43 -1.38 0.75
CA SER A 252 0.56 -1.23 -0.32
C SER A 252 2.00 -1.49 0.15
N SER A 253 2.34 -1.14 1.39
CA SER A 253 3.66 -1.40 1.95
C SER A 253 3.87 -2.89 2.23
N ILE A 254 2.85 -3.60 2.71
CA ILE A 254 2.88 -5.06 2.92
C ILE A 254 3.12 -5.76 1.58
N GLU A 255 2.33 -5.46 0.56
CA GLU A 255 2.50 -6.02 -0.78
C GLU A 255 3.90 -5.77 -1.35
N ASN A 256 4.40 -4.54 -1.24
CA ASN A 256 5.74 -4.19 -1.70
C ASN A 256 6.86 -4.91 -0.93
N GLN A 257 6.74 -5.06 0.39
CA GLN A 257 7.75 -5.77 1.18
C GLN A 257 7.72 -7.28 0.93
N SER A 258 6.52 -7.85 0.79
CA SER A 258 6.33 -9.26 0.40
C SER A 258 7.04 -9.56 -0.92
N LEU A 259 6.77 -8.78 -1.97
CA LEU A 259 7.41 -8.93 -3.27
C LEU A 259 8.93 -8.75 -3.22
N ARG A 260 9.42 -7.79 -2.43
CA ARG A 260 10.87 -7.48 -2.34
C ARG A 260 11.67 -8.56 -1.63
N ARG A 261 11.06 -9.27 -0.72
CA ARG A 261 11.72 -10.23 0.17
C ARG A 261 11.33 -11.66 -0.12
N GLU A 262 10.41 -11.84 -1.07
CA GLU A 262 9.86 -13.15 -1.42
C GLU A 262 9.24 -13.86 -0.19
N ILE A 263 8.65 -13.04 0.71
CA ILE A 263 7.96 -13.53 1.90
C ILE A 263 6.47 -13.50 1.63
N ALA A 264 5.84 -14.66 1.68
CA ALA A 264 4.40 -14.78 1.52
C ALA A 264 3.64 -14.08 2.64
N PHE A 265 2.49 -13.51 2.30
CA PHE A 265 1.51 -13.05 3.29
C PHE A 265 0.12 -13.52 2.91
N CYS A 266 -0.72 -13.72 3.92
CA CYS A 266 -2.13 -13.99 3.70
C CYS A 266 -3.00 -13.01 4.49
N LYS A 267 -4.23 -12.81 4.01
CA LYS A 267 -5.24 -11.98 4.63
C LYS A 267 -6.34 -12.87 5.19
N ILE A 268 -6.83 -12.54 6.36
CA ILE A 268 -7.96 -13.24 6.99
C ILE A 268 -9.09 -12.27 7.29
N ASP A 269 -10.31 -12.79 7.41
CA ASP A 269 -11.44 -12.01 7.87
C ASP A 269 -11.21 -11.55 9.32
N PRO A 270 -11.28 -10.23 9.62
CA PRO A 270 -11.09 -9.70 10.96
C PRO A 270 -12.25 -9.99 11.92
N ALA A 271 -13.34 -10.60 11.47
CA ALA A 271 -14.53 -10.82 12.28
C ALA A 271 -14.18 -11.58 13.56
N TYR A 272 -14.51 -10.97 14.70
CA TYR A 272 -14.39 -11.53 16.05
C TYR A 272 -12.97 -11.83 16.55
N THR A 273 -11.89 -11.60 15.78
CA THR A 273 -10.52 -11.93 16.19
C THR A 273 -10.12 -11.27 17.51
N SER A 274 -10.41 -9.98 17.68
CA SER A 274 -10.11 -9.24 18.92
C SER A 274 -10.94 -9.74 20.12
N GLN A 275 -12.20 -10.14 19.89
CA GLN A 275 -13.07 -10.63 20.95
C GLN A 275 -12.64 -12.03 21.41
N MET A 276 -12.38 -12.93 20.45
CA MET A 276 -11.85 -14.26 20.74
C MET A 276 -10.50 -14.18 21.46
N GLY A 277 -9.60 -13.32 20.97
CA GLY A 277 -8.31 -13.08 21.59
C GLY A 277 -8.42 -12.63 23.04
N LYS A 278 -9.26 -11.63 23.31
CA LYS A 278 -9.53 -11.13 24.65
C LYS A 278 -10.04 -12.23 25.58
N PHE A 279 -10.97 -13.04 25.09
CA PHE A 279 -11.62 -14.07 25.90
C PHE A 279 -10.69 -15.27 26.16
N LEU A 280 -10.03 -15.80 25.11
CA LEU A 280 -9.29 -17.06 25.19
C LEU A 280 -7.86 -16.87 25.72
N PHE A 281 -7.16 -15.77 25.33
CA PHE A 281 -5.73 -15.70 25.46
C PHE A 281 -5.22 -14.57 26.36
N MET A 282 -5.92 -13.44 26.47
CA MET A 282 -5.43 -12.27 27.21
C MET A 282 -5.06 -12.61 28.65
N ARG A 283 -5.96 -13.27 29.40
CA ARG A 283 -5.69 -13.66 30.78
C ARG A 283 -4.75 -14.87 30.89
N ARG A 284 -4.88 -15.82 29.98
CA ARG A 284 -4.11 -17.07 29.99
C ARG A 284 -2.61 -16.84 29.80
N TYR A 285 -2.25 -15.91 28.93
CA TYR A 285 -0.86 -15.61 28.59
C TYR A 285 -0.36 -14.25 29.09
N GLY A 286 -1.18 -13.50 29.84
CA GLY A 286 -0.80 -12.19 30.38
C GLY A 286 -0.53 -11.13 29.33
N MET A 287 -1.19 -11.22 28.17
CA MET A 287 -0.96 -10.33 27.03
C MET A 287 -1.99 -9.20 26.95
N SER A 288 -1.67 -8.14 26.20
CA SER A 288 -2.63 -7.09 25.87
C SER A 288 -3.72 -7.61 24.93
N ILE A 289 -4.82 -6.87 24.85
CA ILE A 289 -5.92 -7.23 23.92
C ILE A 289 -5.43 -7.30 22.46
N HIS A 290 -4.52 -6.41 22.04
CA HIS A 290 -3.99 -6.36 20.69
C HIS A 290 -3.03 -7.51 20.39
N GLN A 291 -2.20 -7.89 21.36
CA GLN A 291 -1.36 -9.08 21.22
C GLN A 291 -2.17 -10.37 21.17
N ALA A 292 -3.25 -10.44 21.97
CA ALA A 292 -4.18 -11.56 21.94
C ALA A 292 -4.96 -11.63 20.61
N ALA A 293 -5.33 -10.48 20.06
CA ALA A 293 -5.92 -10.38 18.72
C ALA A 293 -4.92 -10.87 17.65
N ALA A 294 -3.68 -10.38 17.69
CA ALA A 294 -2.62 -10.83 16.76
C ALA A 294 -2.45 -12.36 16.81
N TYR A 295 -2.38 -12.93 18.01
CA TYR A 295 -2.28 -14.38 18.17
C TYR A 295 -3.48 -15.13 17.57
N THR A 296 -4.70 -14.63 17.80
CA THR A 296 -5.94 -15.19 17.22
C THR A 296 -5.90 -15.11 15.68
N ILE A 297 -5.50 -13.96 15.11
CA ILE A 297 -5.32 -13.78 13.67
C ILE A 297 -4.41 -14.86 13.10
N GLY A 298 -3.31 -15.15 13.79
CA GLY A 298 -2.37 -16.17 13.37
C GLY A 298 -2.98 -17.58 13.38
N LEU A 299 -3.69 -17.95 14.44
CA LEU A 299 -4.37 -19.25 14.53
C LEU A 299 -5.44 -19.43 13.44
N VAL A 300 -6.26 -18.39 13.20
CA VAL A 300 -7.26 -18.40 12.12
C VAL A 300 -6.59 -18.55 10.76
N GLY A 301 -5.54 -17.77 10.48
CA GLY A 301 -4.84 -17.80 9.21
C GLY A 301 -4.06 -19.08 8.95
N MET A 302 -3.73 -19.82 9.99
CA MET A 302 -3.14 -21.17 9.91
C MET A 302 -4.18 -22.29 9.85
N GLY A 303 -5.49 -21.97 10.00
CA GLY A 303 -6.57 -22.96 10.03
C GLY A 303 -6.63 -23.77 11.33
N LEU A 304 -6.01 -23.31 12.40
CA LEU A 304 -5.95 -23.99 13.69
C LEU A 304 -7.16 -23.65 14.58
N TYR A 305 -8.36 -23.85 14.07
CA TYR A 305 -9.63 -23.49 14.74
C TYR A 305 -9.89 -24.30 16.01
N ASP A 306 -9.33 -25.48 16.15
CA ASP A 306 -9.37 -26.30 17.37
C ASP A 306 -8.76 -25.61 18.58
N LYS A 307 -7.75 -24.76 18.36
CA LYS A 307 -7.12 -23.94 19.40
C LYS A 307 -7.99 -22.77 19.86
N LEU A 308 -9.00 -22.41 19.06
CA LEU A 308 -9.96 -21.35 19.38
C LEU A 308 -11.19 -21.86 20.11
N ALA A 309 -11.33 -23.18 20.27
CA ALA A 309 -12.42 -23.75 21.05
C ALA A 309 -12.25 -23.40 22.54
N PRO A 310 -13.28 -22.86 23.21
CA PRO A 310 -13.23 -22.61 24.65
C PRO A 310 -13.16 -23.93 25.43
N ASP A 311 -12.25 -24.02 26.38
CA ASP A 311 -12.18 -25.17 27.28
C ASP A 311 -13.36 -25.15 28.27
N LEU A 312 -13.58 -26.28 28.97
CA LEU A 312 -14.67 -26.41 29.94
C LEU A 312 -14.64 -25.38 31.08
N ARG A 313 -13.42 -24.88 31.43
CA ARG A 313 -13.27 -23.83 32.44
C ARG A 313 -13.76 -22.48 31.91
N MET A 314 -13.49 -22.19 30.65
CA MET A 314 -13.97 -20.98 29.97
C MET A 314 -15.48 -21.02 29.75
N LEU A 315 -16.04 -22.17 29.39
CA LEU A 315 -17.51 -22.36 29.31
C LEU A 315 -18.20 -22.13 30.68
N ASN A 316 -17.55 -22.46 31.77
CA ASN A 316 -18.05 -22.17 33.09
C ASN A 316 -18.00 -20.68 33.47
N LEU A 317 -16.98 -19.96 33.00
CA LEU A 317 -16.89 -18.49 33.10
C LEU A 317 -17.96 -17.77 32.29
N LEU A 318 -18.38 -18.31 31.15
CA LEU A 318 -19.50 -17.78 30.36
C LEU A 318 -20.86 -17.86 31.07
N LYS A 319 -21.01 -18.77 32.05
CA LYS A 319 -22.20 -18.88 32.89
C LYS A 319 -22.28 -17.87 34.02
N THR A 320 -21.19 -17.13 34.27
CA THR A 320 -21.15 -16.05 35.26
C THR A 320 -21.70 -14.75 34.68
N LYS A 321 -22.17 -13.82 35.53
CA LYS A 321 -22.63 -12.50 35.07
C LYS A 321 -21.57 -11.74 34.26
N GLU A 322 -20.27 -11.88 34.58
CA GLU A 322 -19.15 -11.28 33.84
C GLU A 322 -19.00 -11.93 32.45
N GLY A 323 -19.22 -13.25 32.34
CA GLY A 323 -19.20 -13.96 31.06
C GLY A 323 -20.35 -13.55 30.14
N LEU A 324 -21.55 -13.36 30.68
CA LEU A 324 -22.71 -12.88 29.94
C LEU A 324 -22.51 -11.46 29.39
N SER A 325 -21.82 -10.58 30.13
CA SER A 325 -21.52 -9.23 29.64
C SER A 325 -20.55 -9.23 28.45
N LEU A 326 -19.74 -10.27 28.31
CA LEU A 326 -18.82 -10.42 27.15
C LEU A 326 -19.57 -10.93 25.90
N ILE A 327 -20.67 -11.67 26.07
CA ILE A 327 -21.49 -12.15 24.97
C ILE A 327 -22.40 -11.03 24.43
N HIS A 328 -22.94 -10.18 25.32
CA HIS A 328 -23.80 -9.05 24.91
C HIS A 328 -23.08 -7.93 24.15
N ILE A 329 -21.74 -7.94 24.09
CA ILE A 329 -20.96 -7.00 23.26
C ILE A 329 -20.91 -7.47 21.79
N SER A 330 -21.40 -8.67 21.48
CA SER A 330 -21.38 -9.27 20.13
C SER A 330 -22.73 -9.18 19.38
N GLU A 331 -23.76 -8.56 19.94
CA GLU A 331 -24.98 -8.12 19.25
C GLU A 331 -24.93 -6.60 18.98
#